data_c7417fb659c6562e0a5767c7463ba997
#
_entry.id   c7417fb659c6562e0a5767c7463ba997
#
_cell.length_a   1.000
_cell.length_b   1.000
_cell.length_c   1.000
_cell.angle_alpha   90.00
_cell.angle_beta   90.00
_cell.angle_gamma   90.00
#
_symmetry.space_group_name_H-M   'P 1'
#
loop_
_entity.id
_entity.type
_entity.pdbx_description
1 polymer ?
#
loop_
_entity_poly.entity_id
_entity_poly.type
_entity_poly.pdbx_seq_one_letter_code
_entity_poly.pdbx_strand_id
1 'polypeptide(L)'
;MLFPHYFTTEVTNKETGQKELKKFECVGTTYISENTGIPSRTIRWRAKQGLIPKTKRMGIDKNTRPVYFWLIEQADAYCAAVNSLADLHTASNDEFYDLVDEVQP
;
A
#
# COMPACT_ATOMS: atom_id res chain seq x y z
N MET A 1 -5.92 -12.87 13.72
CA MET A 1 -6.04 -13.52 12.41
C MET A 1 -4.78 -13.25 11.62
N LEU A 2 -4.14 -14.30 11.10
CA LEU A 2 -2.96 -14.13 10.27
C LEU A 2 -3.37 -13.68 8.87
N PHE A 3 -2.59 -12.77 8.32
CA PHE A 3 -2.82 -12.29 6.96
C PHE A 3 -2.50 -13.40 5.95
N PRO A 4 -3.41 -13.75 5.04
CA PRO A 4 -3.10 -14.73 4.00
C PRO A 4 -2.16 -14.11 2.96
N HIS A 5 -1.08 -14.82 2.63
CA HIS A 5 -0.16 -14.36 1.59
C HIS A 5 -0.74 -14.49 0.18
N TYR A 6 -1.76 -15.32 0.05
CA TYR A 6 -2.40 -15.57 -1.23
C TYR A 6 -3.90 -15.56 -1.06
N PHE A 7 -4.60 -15.10 -2.09
CA PHE A 7 -6.01 -15.37 -2.20
C PHE A 7 -6.31 -15.90 -3.60
N THR A 8 -7.34 -16.73 -3.69
CA THR A 8 -7.78 -17.31 -4.94
C THR A 8 -9.13 -16.73 -5.31
N THR A 9 -9.28 -16.29 -6.54
CA THR A 9 -10.55 -15.77 -7.04
C THR A 9 -10.87 -16.40 -8.37
N GLU A 10 -12.16 -16.45 -8.69
CA GLU A 10 -12.66 -16.97 -9.94
C GLU A 10 -12.64 -15.86 -10.98
N VAL A 11 -12.01 -16.11 -12.11
CA VAL A 11 -11.88 -15.14 -13.19
C VAL A 11 -12.45 -15.80 -14.46
N THR A 12 -13.27 -15.05 -15.20
CA THR A 12 -13.79 -15.52 -16.47
C THR A 12 -12.79 -15.25 -17.57
N ASN A 13 -12.40 -16.31 -18.28
CA ASN A 13 -11.53 -16.19 -19.45
C ASN A 13 -12.36 -15.59 -20.59
N LYS A 14 -11.97 -14.41 -21.07
CA LYS A 14 -12.71 -13.71 -22.12
C LYS A 14 -12.68 -14.41 -23.48
N GLU A 15 -11.67 -15.22 -23.73
CA GLU A 15 -11.52 -15.93 -25.00
C GLU A 15 -12.38 -17.17 -25.04
N THR A 16 -12.47 -17.92 -23.94
CA THR A 16 -13.19 -19.20 -23.89
C THR A 16 -14.51 -19.12 -23.16
N GLY A 17 -14.74 -18.07 -22.39
CA GLY A 17 -15.93 -17.93 -21.56
C GLY A 17 -15.91 -18.83 -20.32
N GLN A 18 -14.86 -19.57 -20.10
CA GLN A 18 -14.74 -20.48 -18.97
C GLN A 18 -14.25 -19.75 -17.73
N LYS A 19 -14.71 -20.21 -16.58
CA LYS A 19 -14.25 -19.66 -15.29
C LYS A 19 -13.00 -20.41 -14.85
N GLU A 20 -11.99 -19.65 -14.49
CA GLU A 20 -10.72 -20.20 -14.03
C GLU A 20 -10.43 -19.68 -12.62
N LEU A 21 -9.81 -20.52 -11.79
CA LEU A 21 -9.33 -20.12 -10.49
C LEU A 21 -7.94 -19.52 -10.64
N LYS A 22 -7.77 -18.26 -10.22
CA LYS A 22 -6.47 -17.61 -10.22
C LYS A 22 -6.03 -17.33 -8.79
N LYS A 23 -4.76 -17.61 -8.53
CA LYS A 23 -4.12 -17.35 -7.25
C LYS A 23 -3.32 -16.06 -7.36
N PHE A 24 -3.58 -15.13 -6.44
CA PHE A 24 -2.88 -13.85 -6.40
C PHE A 24 -2.04 -13.75 -5.14
N GLU A 25 -0.82 -13.24 -5.29
CA GLU A 25 0.03 -12.97 -4.14
C GLU A 25 -0.35 -11.63 -3.51
N CYS A 26 -0.55 -11.65 -2.20
CA CYS A 26 -0.97 -10.48 -1.43
C CYS A 26 0.01 -10.18 -0.32
N VAL A 27 0.09 -8.92 0.05
CA VAL A 27 0.96 -8.46 1.13
C VAL A 27 0.18 -7.54 2.07
N GLY A 28 0.60 -7.50 3.32
CA GLY A 28 -0.02 -6.66 4.33
C GLY A 28 0.76 -5.37 4.61
N THR A 29 0.38 -4.69 5.70
CA THR A 29 1.00 -3.43 6.10
C THR A 29 2.50 -3.57 6.41
N THR A 30 2.91 -4.71 6.96
CA THR A 30 4.32 -4.97 7.28
C THR A 30 5.20 -4.88 6.04
N TYR A 31 4.75 -5.45 4.93
CA TYR A 31 5.50 -5.41 3.67
C TYR A 31 5.76 -3.97 3.23
N ILE A 32 4.73 -3.14 3.24
CA ILE A 32 4.87 -1.72 2.85
C ILE A 32 5.76 -0.99 3.84
N SER A 33 5.60 -1.26 5.14
CA SER A 33 6.42 -0.65 6.17
C SER A 33 7.91 -0.96 5.99
N GLU A 34 8.24 -2.22 5.72
CA GLU A 34 9.63 -2.64 5.51
C GLU A 34 10.26 -2.03 4.26
N ASN A 35 9.46 -1.83 3.22
CA ASN A 35 9.96 -1.31 1.95
C ASN A 35 9.97 0.21 1.84
N THR A 36 9.29 0.91 2.76
CA THR A 36 9.23 2.38 2.74
C THR A 36 9.87 3.02 3.97
N GLY A 37 10.05 2.26 5.06
CA GLY A 37 10.48 2.82 6.33
C GLY A 37 9.38 3.52 7.10
N ILE A 38 8.15 3.52 6.60
CA ILE A 38 7.02 4.13 7.29
C ILE A 38 6.48 3.15 8.34
N PRO A 39 6.20 3.58 9.58
CA PRO A 39 5.65 2.67 10.59
C PRO A 39 4.33 2.04 10.15
N SER A 40 4.12 0.77 10.51
CA SER A 40 2.91 0.03 10.14
C SER A 40 1.63 0.74 10.59
N ARG A 41 1.65 1.38 11.76
CA ARG A 41 0.47 2.14 12.24
C ARG A 41 0.11 3.28 11.31
N THR A 42 1.11 3.93 10.72
CA THR A 42 0.89 5.02 9.75
C THR A 42 0.34 4.46 8.45
N ILE A 43 0.85 3.33 7.98
CA ILE A 43 0.31 2.65 6.80
C ILE A 43 -1.15 2.28 7.03
N ARG A 44 -1.50 1.73 8.18
CA ARG A 44 -2.90 1.40 8.51
C ARG A 44 -3.78 2.64 8.52
N TRP A 45 -3.29 3.73 9.08
CA TRP A 45 -4.03 4.99 9.10
C TRP A 45 -4.29 5.49 7.68
N ARG A 46 -3.26 5.49 6.84
CA ARG A 46 -3.39 5.91 5.44
C ARG A 46 -4.37 5.02 4.67
N ALA A 47 -4.30 3.70 4.91
CA ALA A 47 -5.22 2.76 4.29
C ALA A 47 -6.67 3.04 4.70
N LYS A 48 -6.90 3.30 5.99
CA LYS A 48 -8.22 3.64 6.53
C LYS A 48 -8.77 4.91 5.89
N GLN A 49 -7.92 5.90 5.62
CA GLN A 49 -8.32 7.18 5.02
C GLN A 49 -8.47 7.10 3.50
N GLY A 50 -8.20 5.96 2.89
CA GLY A 50 -8.28 5.80 1.45
C GLY A 50 -7.12 6.45 0.69
N LEU A 51 -5.99 6.69 1.35
CA LEU A 51 -4.84 7.34 0.75
C LEU A 51 -3.91 6.40 -0.01
N ILE A 52 -4.08 5.10 0.17
CA ILE A 52 -3.29 4.10 -0.54
C ILE A 52 -4.18 3.45 -1.60
N PRO A 53 -3.83 3.54 -2.90
CA PRO A 53 -4.67 2.97 -3.96
C PRO A 53 -4.81 1.46 -3.84
N LYS A 54 -5.98 0.96 -4.24
CA LYS A 54 -6.27 -0.48 -4.32
C LYS A 54 -6.15 -1.22 -2.98
N THR A 55 -6.34 -0.51 -1.87
CA THR A 55 -6.40 -1.13 -0.54
C THR A 55 -7.60 -2.08 -0.46
N LYS A 56 -7.33 -3.30 -0.01
CA LYS A 56 -8.36 -4.29 0.28
C LYS A 56 -8.46 -4.47 1.77
N ARG A 57 -9.67 -4.77 2.23
CA ARG A 57 -9.94 -4.97 3.64
C ARG A 57 -10.43 -6.39 3.88
N MET A 58 -9.86 -7.03 4.87
CA MET A 58 -10.28 -8.35 5.30
C MET A 58 -10.69 -8.25 6.77
N GLY A 59 -11.84 -8.75 7.09
CA GLY A 59 -12.35 -8.92 8.44
C GLY A 59 -11.84 -7.96 9.53
N ILE A 60 -12.05 -8.36 10.74
CA ILE A 60 -11.57 -7.63 11.93
C ILE A 60 -10.81 -8.64 12.77
N ASP A 61 -9.59 -8.28 13.19
CA ASP A 61 -8.79 -9.16 14.04
C ASP A 61 -9.36 -9.24 15.47
N LYS A 62 -8.66 -9.98 16.35
CA LYS A 62 -9.09 -10.16 17.74
C LYS A 62 -9.20 -8.85 18.52
N ASN A 63 -8.54 -7.80 18.06
CA ASN A 63 -8.53 -6.49 18.70
C ASN A 63 -9.50 -5.52 18.01
N THR A 64 -10.43 -6.00 17.21
CA THR A 64 -11.39 -5.22 16.44
C THR A 64 -10.76 -4.28 15.41
N ARG A 65 -9.54 -4.59 14.99
CA ARG A 65 -8.82 -3.81 13.96
C ARG A 65 -9.04 -4.42 12.59
N PRO A 66 -9.34 -3.59 11.57
CA PRO A 66 -9.39 -4.11 10.20
C PRO A 66 -8.01 -4.52 9.72
N VAL A 67 -7.97 -5.59 8.95
CA VAL A 67 -6.74 -6.07 8.32
C VAL A 67 -6.75 -5.59 6.88
N TYR A 68 -5.71 -4.85 6.50
CA TYR A 68 -5.58 -4.34 5.15
C TYR A 68 -4.55 -5.15 4.38
N PHE A 69 -4.79 -5.31 3.08
CA PHE A 69 -3.87 -6.02 2.21
C PHE A 69 -3.95 -5.46 0.80
N TRP A 70 -2.94 -5.78 0.01
CA TRP A 70 -2.81 -5.34 -1.38
C TRP A 70 -2.27 -6.49 -2.21
N LEU A 71 -2.58 -6.48 -3.50
CA LEU A 71 -1.82 -7.29 -4.43
C LEU A 71 -0.37 -6.81 -4.40
N ILE A 72 0.59 -7.73 -4.46
CA ILE A 72 2.01 -7.36 -4.34
C ILE A 72 2.41 -6.31 -5.37
N GLU A 73 1.88 -6.39 -6.58
CA GLU A 73 2.15 -5.40 -7.63
C GLU A 73 1.69 -4.01 -7.24
N GLN A 74 0.53 -3.89 -6.60
CA GLN A 74 0.01 -2.61 -6.14
C GLN A 74 0.80 -2.06 -4.96
N ALA A 75 1.20 -2.93 -4.05
CA ALA A 75 2.03 -2.54 -2.92
C ALA A 75 3.40 -2.05 -3.41
N ASP A 76 4.01 -2.76 -4.35
CA ASP A 76 5.29 -2.36 -4.93
C ASP A 76 5.21 -1.01 -5.64
N ALA A 77 4.13 -0.77 -6.37
CA ALA A 77 3.90 0.51 -7.04
C ALA A 77 3.79 1.66 -6.03
N TYR A 78 3.08 1.44 -4.93
CA TYR A 78 2.96 2.43 -3.86
C TYR A 78 4.31 2.69 -3.20
N CYS A 79 5.06 1.63 -2.87
CA CYS A 79 6.38 1.76 -2.26
C CYS A 79 7.34 2.53 -3.18
N ALA A 80 7.33 2.23 -4.47
CA ALA A 80 8.16 2.92 -5.44
C ALA A 80 7.83 4.41 -5.51
N ALA A 81 6.54 4.75 -5.49
CA ALA A 81 6.10 6.14 -5.52
C ALA A 81 6.53 6.91 -4.26
N VAL A 82 6.37 6.29 -3.09
CA VAL A 82 6.77 6.90 -1.82
C VAL A 82 8.28 7.10 -1.76
N ASN A 83 9.05 6.09 -2.16
CA ASN A 83 10.51 6.15 -2.13
C ASN A 83 11.04 7.19 -3.12
N SER A 84 10.41 7.33 -4.29
CA SER A 84 10.75 8.34 -5.26
C SER A 84 10.55 9.75 -4.70
N LEU A 85 9.43 9.99 -4.02
CA LEU A 85 9.17 11.28 -3.37
C LEU A 85 10.16 11.54 -2.23
N ALA A 86 10.47 10.52 -1.45
CA ALA A 86 11.43 10.63 -0.35
C ALA A 86 12.83 11.00 -0.87
N ASP A 87 13.26 10.38 -1.97
CA ASP A 87 14.54 10.67 -2.59
C ASP A 87 14.61 12.13 -3.06
N LEU A 88 13.55 12.62 -3.67
CA LEU A 88 13.47 14.02 -4.11
C LEU A 88 13.54 14.98 -2.91
N HIS A 89 12.85 14.67 -1.84
CA HIS A 89 12.87 15.51 -0.64
C HIS A 89 14.21 15.45 0.10
N THR A 90 14.81 14.28 0.17
CA THR A 90 16.10 14.11 0.83
C THR A 90 17.21 14.87 0.12
N ALA A 91 17.17 14.93 -1.20
CA ALA A 91 18.17 15.61 -2.01
C ALA A 91 18.14 17.14 -1.86
N SER A 92 17.06 17.71 -1.32
CA SER A 92 16.88 19.16 -1.32
C SER A 92 16.20 19.69 -0.06
N ASN A 93 16.62 19.21 1.13
CA ASN A 93 16.08 19.71 2.39
C ASN A 93 16.25 21.22 2.54
N ASP A 94 17.42 21.74 2.21
CA ASP A 94 17.69 23.18 2.27
C ASP A 94 16.79 23.93 1.29
N GLU A 95 16.63 23.38 0.10
CA GLU A 95 15.74 23.96 -0.91
C GLU A 95 14.29 23.95 -0.49
N PHE A 96 13.86 22.90 0.21
CA PHE A 96 12.51 22.82 0.76
C PHE A 96 12.27 23.93 1.81
N TYR A 97 13.21 24.14 2.71
CA TYR A 97 13.10 25.20 3.72
C TYR A 97 13.13 26.58 3.10
N ASP A 98 13.95 26.78 2.09
CA ASP A 98 13.99 28.05 1.37
C ASP A 98 12.66 28.36 0.69
N LEU A 99 12.02 27.34 0.07
CA LEU A 99 10.71 27.51 -0.55
C LEU A 99 9.62 27.83 0.48
N VAL A 100 9.68 27.20 1.66
CA VAL A 100 8.72 27.47 2.74
C VAL A 100 8.87 28.89 3.24
N ASP A 101 10.10 29.36 3.40
CA ASP A 101 10.39 30.74 3.85
C ASP A 101 9.89 31.76 2.83
N GLU A 102 10.02 31.47 1.52
CA GLU A 102 9.53 32.35 0.46
C GLU A 102 7.99 32.47 0.45
N VAL A 103 7.29 31.41 0.83
CA VAL A 103 5.83 31.36 0.81
C VAL A 103 5.23 32.04 2.03
N GLN A 104 5.95 32.10 3.14
CA GLN A 104 5.48 32.77 4.35
C GLN A 104 5.63 34.27 4.22
N PRO A 105 4.54 35.05 4.47
CA PRO A 105 4.59 36.48 4.44
C PRO A 105 5.44 37.11 5.56
#